data_5eb7f7c4cfb91087c6c9a7f00b6b80b9
#
_entry.id   5eb7f7c4cfb91087c6c9a7f00b6b80b9
#
_cell.length_a   1.000
_cell.length_b   1.000
_cell.length_c   1.000
_cell.angle_alpha   90.00
_cell.angle_beta   90.00
_cell.angle_gamma   90.00
#
_symmetry.space_group_name_H-M   'P 1'
#
loop_
_entity.id
_entity.type
_entity.pdbx_description
1 polymer ?
#
loop_
_entity_poly.entity_id
_entity_poly.type
_entity_poly.pdbx_seq_one_letter_code
_entity_poly.pdbx_strand_id
1 'polypeptide(L)'
;MKTKLKFDAVIVTLIVMLLVIVVILAIESPKPEESEQAGQGFKGTYVLGQQESDDAEYYVIMDQQEGCVYGFYMNDMDMVERKYRKTNGNCLALLDDEQNIIATMIEVDGKFYLIKNGQEAAELTKLSDVPTVKAVEE
;
A
#
# COMPACT_ATOMS: atom_id res chain seq x y z
N MET A 1 13.63 -61.52 -17.74
CA MET A 1 14.44 -60.30 -17.76
C MET A 1 13.76 -59.12 -18.46
N LYS A 2 12.99 -59.33 -19.52
CA LYS A 2 12.30 -58.22 -20.22
C LYS A 2 11.20 -57.49 -19.40
N THR A 3 10.58 -58.16 -18.43
CA THR A 3 9.54 -57.62 -17.54
C THR A 3 10.13 -56.71 -16.43
N LYS A 4 11.31 -57.00 -15.91
CA LYS A 4 11.99 -56.20 -14.92
C LYS A 4 12.42 -54.84 -15.49
N LEU A 5 12.96 -54.83 -16.69
CA LEU A 5 13.41 -53.63 -17.38
C LEU A 5 12.25 -52.67 -17.70
N LYS A 6 11.07 -53.19 -18.03
CA LYS A 6 9.86 -52.39 -18.26
C LYS A 6 9.31 -51.81 -16.98
N PHE A 7 9.42 -52.48 -15.86
CA PHE A 7 8.96 -52.02 -14.56
C PHE A 7 9.86 -50.90 -14.04
N ASP A 8 11.17 -51.02 -14.17
CA ASP A 8 12.13 -50.01 -13.80
C ASP A 8 11.98 -48.73 -14.63
N ALA A 9 11.70 -48.85 -15.94
CA ALA A 9 11.42 -47.72 -16.83
C ALA A 9 10.13 -46.98 -16.44
N VAL A 10 9.09 -47.67 -16.03
CA VAL A 10 7.83 -47.07 -15.56
C VAL A 10 8.06 -46.30 -14.24
N ILE A 11 8.82 -46.89 -13.31
CA ILE A 11 9.14 -46.24 -12.04
C ILE A 11 9.97 -44.97 -12.26
N VAL A 12 10.99 -45.01 -13.11
CA VAL A 12 11.80 -43.83 -13.46
C VAL A 12 10.94 -42.74 -14.11
N THR A 13 10.03 -43.11 -15.01
CA THR A 13 9.11 -42.16 -15.64
C THR A 13 8.17 -41.50 -14.62
N LEU A 14 7.65 -42.25 -13.67
CA LEU A 14 6.81 -41.74 -12.57
C LEU A 14 7.59 -40.77 -11.66
N ILE A 15 8.83 -41.09 -11.32
CA ILE A 15 9.69 -40.22 -10.50
C ILE A 15 9.99 -38.92 -11.24
N VAL A 16 10.30 -38.98 -12.53
CA VAL A 16 10.53 -37.77 -13.34
C VAL A 16 9.28 -36.90 -13.45
N MET A 17 8.10 -37.52 -13.66
CA MET A 17 6.84 -36.78 -13.66
C MET A 17 6.56 -36.12 -12.30
N LEU A 18 6.81 -36.81 -11.19
CA LEU A 18 6.63 -36.28 -9.86
C LEU A 18 7.57 -35.08 -9.59
N LEU A 19 8.83 -35.17 -10.02
CA LEU A 19 9.81 -34.09 -9.93
C LEU A 19 9.37 -32.86 -10.76
N VAL A 20 8.85 -33.07 -11.96
CA VAL A 20 8.32 -32.01 -12.81
C VAL A 20 7.13 -31.29 -12.13
N ILE A 21 6.22 -32.04 -11.53
CA ILE A 21 5.09 -31.47 -10.79
C ILE A 21 5.56 -30.66 -9.58
N VAL A 22 6.55 -31.15 -8.83
CA VAL A 22 7.12 -30.44 -7.69
C VAL A 22 7.80 -29.15 -8.15
N VAL A 23 8.50 -29.16 -9.27
CA VAL A 23 9.12 -27.97 -9.85
C VAL A 23 8.07 -26.96 -10.32
N ILE A 24 7.00 -27.42 -10.96
CA ILE A 24 5.89 -26.55 -11.38
C ILE A 24 5.20 -25.92 -10.16
N LEU A 25 4.94 -26.70 -9.11
CA LEU A 25 4.36 -26.20 -7.86
C LEU A 25 5.30 -25.24 -7.11
N ALA A 26 6.62 -25.41 -7.24
CA ALA A 26 7.61 -24.51 -6.68
C ALA A 26 7.76 -23.20 -7.49
N ILE A 27 7.49 -23.24 -8.80
CA ILE A 27 7.47 -22.06 -9.69
C ILE A 27 6.14 -21.30 -9.53
N GLU A 28 5.05 -21.99 -9.27
CA GLU A 28 3.81 -21.40 -8.75
C GLU A 28 3.91 -21.16 -7.23
N SER A 29 5.07 -20.79 -6.76
CA SER A 29 5.16 -20.11 -5.47
C SER A 29 4.07 -19.05 -5.49
N PRO A 30 3.19 -18.96 -4.48
CA PRO A 30 2.24 -17.88 -4.44
C PRO A 30 3.05 -16.62 -4.70
N LYS A 31 2.69 -15.88 -5.75
CA LYS A 31 3.09 -14.48 -5.85
C LYS A 31 3.04 -14.01 -4.42
N PRO A 32 4.13 -13.40 -3.85
CA PRO A 32 3.94 -12.75 -2.59
C PRO A 32 2.63 -12.00 -2.81
N GLU A 33 1.62 -12.39 -2.07
CA GLU A 33 0.37 -11.67 -2.10
C GLU A 33 0.85 -10.24 -2.06
N GLU A 34 0.72 -9.55 -3.19
CA GLU A 34 0.82 -8.10 -3.21
C GLU A 34 -0.14 -7.77 -2.11
N SER A 35 0.43 -7.51 -0.97
CA SER A 35 -0.33 -7.53 0.25
C SER A 35 -1.36 -6.44 0.07
N GLU A 36 -2.61 -6.85 -0.21
CA GLU A 36 -3.76 -5.98 -0.04
C GLU A 36 -3.71 -5.32 1.34
N GLN A 37 -2.95 -5.90 2.27
CA GLN A 37 -2.60 -5.36 3.56
C GLN A 37 -1.70 -4.11 3.53
N ALA A 38 -0.83 -3.94 2.54
CA ALA A 38 0.01 -2.74 2.45
C ALA A 38 -0.81 -1.46 2.18
N GLY A 39 -2.00 -1.60 1.62
CA GLY A 39 -2.88 -0.48 1.43
C GLY A 39 -3.83 -0.19 2.58
N GLN A 40 -4.12 -1.17 3.42
CA GLN A 40 -4.90 -0.95 4.63
C GLN A 40 -4.15 -0.12 5.66
N GLY A 41 -2.80 -0.16 5.65
CA GLY A 41 -1.97 0.63 6.55
C GLY A 41 -2.16 2.14 6.41
N PHE A 42 -2.38 2.65 5.22
CA PHE A 42 -2.52 4.09 4.96
C PHE A 42 -3.94 4.62 5.05
N LYS A 43 -4.95 3.78 4.97
CA LYS A 43 -6.35 4.22 5.07
C LYS A 43 -6.62 4.88 6.41
N GLY A 44 -7.22 6.06 6.41
CA GLY A 44 -7.60 6.75 7.64
C GLY A 44 -7.50 8.26 7.55
N THR A 45 -7.54 8.88 8.72
CA THR A 45 -7.44 10.32 8.92
C THR A 45 -6.15 10.64 9.67
N TYR A 46 -5.40 11.60 9.17
CA TYR A 46 -4.11 12.01 9.70
C TYR A 46 -4.05 13.51 9.92
N VAL A 47 -3.26 13.93 10.89
CA VAL A 47 -2.88 15.33 11.10
C VAL A 47 -1.38 15.47 10.94
N LEU A 48 -0.95 16.55 10.29
CA LEU A 48 0.46 16.88 10.19
C LEU A 48 0.94 17.45 11.54
N GLY A 49 1.94 16.78 12.11
CA GLY A 49 2.42 17.07 13.46
C GLY A 49 1.75 16.21 14.52
N GLN A 50 1.77 16.67 15.76
CA GLN A 50 1.34 15.89 16.93
C GLN A 50 0.03 16.37 17.55
N GLN A 51 -0.50 17.51 17.15
CA GLN A 51 -1.67 18.11 17.77
C GLN A 51 -2.72 18.51 16.74
N GLU A 52 -3.98 18.19 17.08
CA GLU A 52 -5.12 18.74 16.37
C GLU A 52 -5.23 20.24 16.68
N SER A 53 -5.30 21.07 15.64
CA SER A 53 -5.59 22.49 15.74
C SER A 53 -6.30 22.93 14.48
N ASP A 54 -6.97 24.08 14.55
CA ASP A 54 -7.69 24.65 13.40
C ASP A 54 -6.73 25.03 12.25
N ASP A 55 -5.48 25.32 12.58
CA ASP A 55 -4.43 25.66 11.61
C ASP A 55 -3.61 24.42 11.16
N ALA A 56 -3.92 23.24 11.68
CA ALA A 56 -3.23 22.01 11.30
C ALA A 56 -3.69 21.54 9.93
N GLU A 57 -2.77 20.95 9.19
CA GLU A 57 -3.02 20.32 7.91
C GLU A 57 -3.45 18.87 8.12
N TYR A 58 -4.62 18.50 7.60
CA TYR A 58 -5.19 17.18 7.71
C TYR A 58 -5.15 16.46 6.38
N TYR A 59 -4.99 15.13 6.43
CA TYR A 59 -5.03 14.25 5.28
C TYR A 59 -6.01 13.12 5.53
N VAL A 60 -6.90 12.89 4.59
CA VAL A 60 -7.84 11.75 4.60
C VAL A 60 -7.52 10.85 3.42
N ILE A 61 -7.09 9.64 3.72
CA ILE A 61 -6.79 8.63 2.72
C ILE A 61 -7.97 7.69 2.62
N MET A 62 -8.64 7.74 1.49
CA MET A 62 -9.78 6.91 1.17
C MET A 62 -9.34 5.50 0.78
N ASP A 63 -10.30 4.62 0.61
CA ASP A 63 -10.03 3.25 0.21
C ASP A 63 -9.41 3.17 -1.19
N GLN A 64 -8.67 2.12 -1.43
CA GLN A 64 -7.71 1.96 -2.52
C GLN A 64 -8.28 1.95 -3.92
N GLN A 65 -9.59 1.75 -4.07
CA GLN A 65 -10.19 1.62 -5.40
C GLN A 65 -10.13 2.93 -6.21
N GLU A 66 -10.15 4.06 -5.53
CA GLU A 66 -10.17 5.36 -6.20
C GLU A 66 -8.82 6.09 -6.16
N GLY A 67 -7.90 5.69 -5.29
CA GLY A 67 -6.56 6.26 -5.21
C GLY A 67 -6.54 7.75 -4.87
N CYS A 68 -7.47 8.20 -4.02
CA CYS A 68 -7.63 9.61 -3.65
C CYS A 68 -7.17 9.89 -2.22
N VAL A 69 -6.53 11.03 -2.06
CA VAL A 69 -6.17 11.63 -0.78
C VAL A 69 -6.73 13.05 -0.74
N TYR A 70 -7.41 13.39 0.33
CA TYR A 70 -7.93 14.73 0.54
C TYR A 70 -7.09 15.44 1.57
N GLY A 71 -6.55 16.61 1.21
CA GLY A 71 -5.85 17.52 2.12
C GLY A 71 -6.74 18.72 2.46
N PHE A 72 -6.76 19.14 3.71
CA PHE A 72 -7.54 20.30 4.15
C PHE A 72 -7.01 20.88 5.47
N TYR A 73 -7.37 22.14 5.73
CA TYR A 73 -7.24 22.80 7.03
C TYR A 73 -8.63 22.92 7.66
N MET A 74 -8.74 22.82 8.98
CA MET A 74 -10.04 22.93 9.66
C MET A 74 -10.70 24.30 9.44
N ASN A 75 -9.91 25.36 9.31
CA ASN A 75 -10.39 26.73 9.05
C ASN A 75 -10.68 27.00 7.58
N ASP A 76 -10.21 26.14 6.70
CA ASP A 76 -10.38 26.27 5.26
C ASP A 76 -11.33 25.17 4.79
N MET A 77 -12.46 25.57 4.25
CA MET A 77 -13.44 24.63 3.70
C MET A 77 -12.97 24.02 2.37
N ASP A 78 -11.87 24.49 1.81
CA ASP A 78 -11.33 24.00 0.55
C ASP A 78 -10.56 22.70 0.77
N MET A 79 -11.19 21.58 0.44
CA MET A 79 -10.52 20.31 0.34
C MET A 79 -9.83 20.18 -1.01
N VAL A 80 -8.55 19.86 -0.97
CA VAL A 80 -7.79 19.56 -2.17
C VAL A 80 -7.71 18.05 -2.36
N GLU A 81 -8.35 17.56 -3.42
CA GLU A 81 -8.23 16.18 -3.83
C GLU A 81 -6.92 15.96 -4.58
N ARG A 82 -6.21 14.90 -4.21
CA ARG A 82 -5.00 14.44 -4.89
C ARG A 82 -5.12 12.96 -5.20
N LYS A 83 -4.64 12.56 -6.36
CA LYS A 83 -4.46 11.14 -6.66
C LYS A 83 -3.21 10.62 -6.00
N TYR A 84 -3.19 9.34 -5.71
CA TYR A 84 -1.98 8.70 -5.21
C TYR A 84 -1.62 7.46 -6.01
N ARG A 85 -0.34 7.12 -5.97
CA ARG A 85 0.20 5.89 -6.51
C ARG A 85 0.96 5.15 -5.42
N LYS A 86 0.66 3.89 -5.22
CA LYS A 86 1.50 3.04 -4.39
C LYS A 86 2.81 2.76 -5.13
N THR A 87 3.92 2.99 -4.45
CA THR A 87 5.24 2.70 -4.99
C THR A 87 5.76 1.38 -4.45
N ASN A 88 5.71 1.19 -3.14
CA ASN A 88 6.07 -0.05 -2.44
C ASN A 88 5.15 -0.21 -1.24
N GLY A 89 5.18 -1.34 -0.55
CA GLY A 89 4.29 -1.65 0.56
C GLY A 89 4.14 -0.57 1.63
N ASN A 90 5.21 0.20 1.90
CA ASN A 90 5.25 1.22 2.94
C ASN A 90 5.35 2.64 2.38
N CYS A 91 5.06 2.85 1.11
CA CYS A 91 5.27 4.11 0.43
C CYS A 91 4.12 4.44 -0.52
N LEU A 92 3.63 5.67 -0.42
CA LEU A 92 2.51 6.18 -1.18
C LEU A 92 2.87 7.56 -1.75
N ALA A 93 2.91 7.68 -3.08
CA ALA A 93 3.22 8.94 -3.75
C ALA A 93 1.94 9.71 -4.03
N LEU A 94 1.90 10.98 -3.59
CA LEU A 94 0.83 11.93 -3.91
C LEU A 94 1.15 12.62 -5.23
N LEU A 95 0.17 12.71 -6.09
CA LEU A 95 0.30 13.22 -7.44
C LEU A 95 -0.51 14.50 -7.62
N ASP A 96 0.01 15.39 -8.46
CA ASP A 96 -0.75 16.53 -8.99
C ASP A 96 -1.62 16.10 -10.19
N ASP A 97 -2.33 17.06 -10.78
CA ASP A 97 -3.19 16.81 -11.94
C ASP A 97 -2.41 16.41 -13.19
N GLU A 98 -1.12 16.74 -13.24
CA GLU A 98 -0.19 16.38 -14.32
C GLU A 98 0.53 15.03 -14.05
N GLN A 99 0.18 14.32 -12.99
CA GLN A 99 0.78 13.05 -12.55
C GLN A 99 2.22 13.17 -12.02
N ASN A 100 2.67 14.37 -11.66
CA ASN A 100 3.95 14.56 -10.99
C ASN A 100 3.83 14.25 -9.51
N ILE A 101 4.88 13.70 -8.91
CA ILE A 101 4.93 13.44 -7.48
C ILE A 101 5.17 14.77 -6.74
N ILE A 102 4.22 15.17 -5.91
CA ILE A 102 4.30 16.39 -5.10
C ILE A 102 4.67 16.12 -3.66
N ALA A 103 4.36 14.94 -3.15
CA ALA A 103 4.71 14.51 -1.82
C ALA A 103 4.74 12.97 -1.75
N THR A 104 5.36 12.45 -0.72
CA THR A 104 5.39 11.00 -0.46
C THR A 104 5.03 10.76 1.00
N MET A 105 4.10 9.85 1.25
CA MET A 105 3.82 9.32 2.58
C MET A 105 4.56 8.01 2.76
N ILE A 106 5.22 7.85 3.89
CA ILE A 106 5.94 6.62 4.24
C ILE A 106 5.54 6.15 5.64
N GLU A 107 5.54 4.84 5.83
CA GLU A 107 5.42 4.20 7.12
C GLU A 107 6.76 3.58 7.50
N VAL A 108 7.24 3.93 8.68
CA VAL A 108 8.47 3.38 9.26
C VAL A 108 8.20 3.02 10.71
N ASP A 109 8.33 1.76 11.06
CA ASP A 109 8.14 1.25 12.43
C ASP A 109 6.78 1.65 13.05
N GLY A 110 5.72 1.63 12.25
CA GLY A 110 4.36 1.99 12.67
C GLY A 110 4.10 3.49 12.80
N LYS A 111 5.05 4.32 12.40
CA LYS A 111 4.92 5.78 12.33
C LYS A 111 4.80 6.23 10.88
N PHE A 112 4.01 7.26 10.68
CA PHE A 112 3.76 7.84 9.37
C PHE A 112 4.47 9.18 9.22
N TYR A 113 5.02 9.41 8.04
CA TYR A 113 5.72 10.63 7.70
C TYR A 113 5.27 11.15 6.33
N LEU A 114 5.20 12.45 6.19
CA LEU A 114 4.97 13.13 4.92
C LEU A 114 6.25 13.85 4.50
N ILE A 115 6.68 13.60 3.28
CA ILE A 115 7.82 14.27 2.66
C ILE A 115 7.30 15.05 1.47
N LYS A 116 7.20 16.36 1.60
CA LYS A 116 6.91 17.25 0.48
C LYS A 116 8.19 17.53 -0.30
N ASN A 117 8.08 17.72 -1.62
CA ASN A 117 9.24 17.97 -2.46
C ASN A 117 10.08 19.15 -1.95
N GLY A 118 11.37 18.89 -1.69
CA GLY A 118 12.32 19.88 -1.20
C GLY A 118 12.20 20.23 0.29
N GLN A 119 11.39 19.49 1.04
CA GLN A 119 11.22 19.68 2.49
C GLN A 119 11.69 18.45 3.26
N GLU A 120 11.96 18.64 4.54
CA GLU A 120 12.25 17.55 5.46
C GLU A 120 10.99 16.72 5.74
N ALA A 121 11.21 15.48 6.16
CA ALA A 121 10.11 14.59 6.55
C ALA A 121 9.40 15.14 7.79
N ALA A 122 8.09 15.28 7.71
CA ALA A 122 7.24 15.69 8.83
C ALA A 122 6.42 14.50 9.32
N GLU A 123 6.32 14.34 10.63
CA GLU A 123 5.54 13.26 11.24
C GLU A 123 4.03 13.51 11.04
N LEU A 124 3.31 12.45 10.66
CA LEU A 124 1.86 12.40 10.59
C LEU A 124 1.33 11.59 11.77
N THR A 125 0.41 12.16 12.51
CA THR A 125 -0.31 11.43 13.55
C THR A 125 -1.60 10.86 12.99
N LYS A 126 -1.77 9.54 13.06
CA LYS A 126 -3.00 8.88 12.65
C LYS A 126 -4.06 9.09 13.73
N LEU A 127 -5.14 9.77 13.38
CA LEU A 127 -6.25 10.08 14.28
C LEU A 127 -7.31 8.97 14.28
N SER A 128 -7.52 8.34 13.12
CA SER A 128 -8.55 7.31 12.95
C SER A 128 -8.20 6.39 11.79
N ASP A 129 -8.54 5.12 11.90
CA ASP A 129 -8.50 4.16 10.80
C ASP A 129 -9.65 4.37 9.80
N VAL A 130 -10.66 5.14 10.19
CA VAL A 130 -11.77 5.51 9.32
C VAL A 130 -11.47 6.85 8.67
N PRO A 131 -11.55 6.93 7.33
CA PRO A 131 -11.45 8.21 6.63
C PRO A 131 -12.67 9.06 7.00
N THR A 132 -12.42 10.14 7.70
CA THR A 132 -13.50 11.04 8.15
C THR A 132 -13.13 12.46 7.76
N VAL A 133 -13.97 13.10 6.97
CA VAL A 133 -13.94 14.53 6.78
C VAL A 133 -14.86 15.12 7.84
N LYS A 134 -14.30 15.87 8.80
CA LYS A 134 -15.13 16.62 9.74
C LYS A 134 -15.83 17.71 8.96
N ALA A 135 -17.12 17.55 8.71
CA ALA A 135 -17.95 18.66 8.28
C ALA A 135 -17.98 19.67 9.44
N VAL A 136 -17.63 20.91 9.15
CA VAL A 136 -17.88 22.00 10.09
C VAL A 136 -19.40 22.14 10.16
N GLU A 137 -20.01 21.77 11.27
CA GLU A 137 -21.40 22.12 11.53
C GLU A 137 -21.47 23.64 11.66
N GLU A 138 -22.24 24.26 10.76
CA GLU A 138 -22.59 25.66 10.84
C GLU A 138 -23.42 25.94 12.11
#